data_d4bd893f557e94b5b6d9ef89c96f1f34
#
_entry.id   d4bd893f557e94b5b6d9ef89c96f1f34
#
_cell.length_a   1.000
_cell.length_b   1.000
_cell.length_c   1.000
_cell.angle_alpha   90.00
_cell.angle_beta   90.00
_cell.angle_gamma   90.00
#
_symmetry.space_group_name_H-M   'P 1'
#
loop_
_entity.id
_entity.type
_entity.pdbx_description
1 polymer ?
#
loop_
_entity_poly.entity_id
_entity_poly.type
_entity_poly.pdbx_seq_one_letter_code
_entity_poly.pdbx_strand_id
1 'polypeptide(L)'
;VAHQPQEEYDGPARVVLDERAVDVAVRLRGHFEPIDGRFHWWGRITRSEDLDGATRAGVTVVVETPYGSASGRLSDVDPWGRFRVAGIGRPPF
;
A
#
# COMPACT_ATOMS: atom_id res chain seq x y z
N VAL A 1 -21.20 -13.16 -0.64
CA VAL A 1 -21.09 -12.05 0.29
C VAL A 1 -20.00 -11.10 -0.21
N ALA A 2 -20.34 -9.84 -0.32
CA ALA A 2 -19.39 -8.83 -0.76
C ALA A 2 -18.29 -8.65 0.30
N HIS A 3 -17.05 -8.53 -0.14
CA HIS A 3 -15.95 -8.24 0.75
C HIS A 3 -16.11 -6.84 1.35
N GLN A 4 -15.97 -6.74 2.65
CA GLN A 4 -15.95 -5.46 3.33
C GLN A 4 -14.50 -5.09 3.64
N PRO A 5 -14.10 -3.82 3.41
CA PRO A 5 -12.74 -3.39 3.74
C PRO A 5 -12.44 -3.66 5.22
N GLN A 6 -11.28 -4.21 5.48
CA GLN A 6 -10.80 -4.47 6.82
C GLN A 6 -10.06 -3.25 7.35
N GLU A 7 -9.93 -3.15 8.65
CA GLU A 7 -9.14 -2.08 9.26
C GLU A 7 -7.64 -2.34 9.19
N GLU A 8 -7.26 -3.59 8.94
CA GLU A 8 -5.84 -3.94 8.77
C GLU A 8 -5.67 -5.15 7.85
N TYR A 9 -4.50 -5.20 7.23
CA TYR A 9 -4.09 -6.31 6.39
C TYR A 9 -2.60 -6.55 6.59
N ASP A 10 -2.22 -7.80 6.77
CA ASP A 10 -0.82 -8.22 6.91
C ASP A 10 -0.63 -9.46 6.06
N GLY A 11 0.14 -9.35 5.00
CA GLY A 11 0.33 -10.47 4.10
C GLY A 11 0.92 -10.08 2.77
N PRO A 12 0.85 -10.98 1.79
CA PRO A 12 1.43 -10.75 0.47
C PRO A 12 0.65 -9.70 -0.31
N ALA A 13 1.36 -8.94 -1.12
CA ALA A 13 0.79 -7.94 -2.00
C ALA A 13 1.68 -7.77 -3.23
N ARG A 14 1.18 -7.02 -4.20
CA ARG A 14 1.94 -6.67 -5.39
C ARG A 14 1.91 -5.16 -5.55
N VAL A 15 3.08 -4.58 -5.75
CA VAL A 15 3.21 -3.16 -6.04
C VAL A 15 3.44 -3.01 -7.53
N VAL A 16 2.55 -2.28 -8.20
CA VAL A 16 2.65 -2.04 -9.64
C VAL A 16 3.20 -0.65 -9.87
N LEU A 17 4.32 -0.58 -10.56
CA LEU A 17 5.07 0.63 -10.89
C LEU A 17 5.19 0.72 -12.41
N ASP A 18 4.55 1.70 -13.02
CA ASP A 18 4.52 1.79 -14.48
C ASP A 18 4.04 0.46 -15.09
N GLU A 19 4.90 -0.22 -15.83
CA GLU A 19 4.56 -1.53 -16.43
C GLU A 19 5.16 -2.69 -15.64
N ARG A 20 5.68 -2.43 -14.45
CA ARG A 20 6.40 -3.41 -13.66
C ARG A 20 5.64 -3.74 -12.38
N ALA A 21 5.55 -5.02 -12.06
CA ALA A 21 4.94 -5.50 -10.82
C ALA A 21 5.99 -6.18 -9.94
N VAL A 22 5.97 -5.86 -8.65
CA VAL A 22 6.91 -6.41 -7.68
C VAL A 22 6.12 -7.06 -6.55
N ASP A 23 6.42 -8.32 -6.26
CA ASP A 23 5.80 -9.05 -5.16
C ASP A 23 6.48 -8.64 -3.84
N VAL A 24 5.67 -8.26 -2.87
CA VAL A 24 6.14 -7.79 -1.56
C VAL A 24 5.23 -8.32 -0.47
N ALA A 25 5.64 -8.13 0.77
CA ALA A 25 4.76 -8.29 1.91
C ALA A 25 4.47 -6.91 2.49
N VAL A 26 3.24 -6.72 2.94
CA VAL A 26 2.79 -5.42 3.44
C VAL A 26 2.10 -5.56 4.79
N ARG A 27 2.14 -4.48 5.56
CA ARG A 27 1.34 -4.28 6.76
C ARG A 27 0.56 -3.00 6.56
N LEU A 28 -0.73 -3.12 6.31
CA LEU A 28 -1.60 -2.00 6.00
C LEU A 28 -2.65 -1.83 7.08
N ARG A 29 -2.99 -0.58 7.36
CA ARG A 29 -4.06 -0.21 8.28
C ARG A 29 -4.88 0.89 7.65
N GLY A 30 -6.10 1.05 8.13
CA GLY A 30 -6.93 2.13 7.67
C GLY A 30 -8.09 2.38 8.60
N HIS A 31 -8.69 3.55 8.44
CA HIS A 31 -9.92 3.88 9.15
C HIS A 31 -10.69 4.94 8.36
N PHE A 32 -11.98 4.99 8.62
CA PHE A 32 -12.84 6.03 8.08
C PHE A 32 -12.63 7.31 8.89
N GLU A 33 -12.37 8.42 8.19
CA GLU A 33 -12.16 9.72 8.82
C GLU A 33 -13.43 10.55 8.72
N PRO A 34 -14.15 10.78 9.84
CA PRO A 34 -15.41 11.53 9.80
C PRO A 34 -15.26 12.98 9.35
N ILE A 35 -14.08 13.57 9.55
CA ILE A 35 -13.84 14.98 9.22
C ILE A 35 -13.94 15.21 7.72
N ASP A 36 -13.40 14.34 6.90
CA ASP A 36 -13.47 14.48 5.45
C ASP A 36 -14.41 13.48 4.77
N GLY A 37 -14.99 12.56 5.54
CA GLY A 37 -15.91 11.56 5.01
C GLY A 37 -15.24 10.50 4.13
N ARG A 38 -13.95 10.31 4.28
CA ARG A 38 -13.18 9.37 3.46
C ARG A 38 -12.48 8.33 4.31
N PHE A 39 -12.24 7.17 3.69
CA PHE A 39 -11.43 6.13 4.30
C PHE A 39 -9.97 6.42 3.98
N HIS A 40 -9.11 6.41 4.99
CA HIS A 40 -7.67 6.60 4.86
C HIS A 40 -6.98 5.30 5.19
N TRP A 41 -5.99 4.91 4.39
CA TRP A 41 -5.21 3.72 4.66
C TRP A 41 -3.73 4.04 4.51
N TRP A 42 -2.92 3.33 5.26
CA TRP A 42 -1.47 3.50 5.24
C TRP A 42 -0.81 2.22 5.73
N GLY A 43 0.49 2.15 5.56
CA GLY A 43 1.24 1.02 6.07
C GLY A 43 2.66 1.01 5.57
N ARG A 44 3.30 -0.13 5.75
CA ARG A 44 4.68 -0.34 5.36
C ARG A 44 4.79 -1.51 4.42
N ILE A 45 5.71 -1.37 3.46
CA ILE A 45 6.06 -2.41 2.53
C ILE A 45 7.38 -2.99 2.98
N THR A 46 7.42 -4.31 3.16
CA THR A 46 8.64 -5.01 3.54
C THR A 46 9.72 -4.76 2.49
N ARG A 47 10.95 -4.61 2.94
CA ARG A 47 12.08 -4.36 2.05
C ARG A 47 12.14 -5.40 0.94
N SER A 48 12.34 -4.92 -0.28
CA SER A 48 12.54 -5.75 -1.45
C SER A 48 13.62 -5.09 -2.32
N GLU A 49 14.62 -5.85 -2.72
CA GLU A 49 15.66 -5.33 -3.59
C GLU A 49 15.10 -4.91 -4.95
N ASP A 50 14.10 -5.65 -5.42
CA ASP A 50 13.43 -5.32 -6.68
C ASP A 50 12.70 -3.99 -6.59
N LEU A 51 12.05 -3.73 -5.44
CA LEU A 51 11.35 -2.49 -5.20
C LEU A 51 12.35 -1.33 -5.03
N ASP A 52 13.41 -1.55 -4.27
CA ASP A 52 14.45 -0.53 -4.05
C ASP A 52 15.08 -0.09 -5.37
N GLY A 53 15.28 -1.02 -6.29
CA GLY A 53 15.85 -0.72 -7.60
C GLY A 53 14.86 -0.12 -8.59
N ALA A 54 13.55 -0.25 -8.34
CA ALA A 54 12.51 0.16 -9.27
C ALA A 54 11.88 1.51 -8.92
N THR A 55 12.00 1.98 -7.68
CA THR A 55 11.27 3.16 -7.23
C THR A 55 12.00 3.91 -6.12
N ARG A 56 11.43 5.05 -5.76
CA ARG A 56 11.88 5.92 -4.68
C ARG A 56 10.69 6.57 -4.01
N ALA A 57 10.93 7.25 -2.87
CA ALA A 57 9.88 7.98 -2.18
C ALA A 57 9.25 9.05 -3.08
N GLY A 58 7.96 9.30 -2.89
CA GLY A 58 7.20 10.30 -3.63
C GLY A 58 6.51 9.78 -4.88
N VAL A 59 6.68 8.51 -5.22
CA VAL A 59 6.09 7.89 -6.40
C VAL A 59 4.70 7.33 -6.07
N THR A 60 3.76 7.51 -7.00
CA THR A 60 2.44 6.89 -6.90
C THR A 60 2.51 5.48 -7.48
N VAL A 61 1.98 4.52 -6.75
CA VAL A 61 1.97 3.11 -7.16
C VAL A 61 0.58 2.53 -6.97
N VAL A 62 0.32 1.38 -7.56
CA VAL A 62 -0.90 0.61 -7.29
C VAL A 62 -0.51 -0.55 -6.39
N VAL A 63 -1.21 -0.67 -5.27
CA VAL A 63 -1.03 -1.80 -4.35
C VAL A 63 -2.15 -2.79 -4.59
N GLU A 64 -1.81 -4.02 -4.92
CA GLU A 64 -2.76 -5.09 -5.15
C GLU A 64 -2.64 -6.14 -4.05
N THR A 65 -3.78 -6.54 -3.49
CA THR A 65 -3.87 -7.67 -2.55
C THR A 65 -4.89 -8.67 -3.10
N PRO A 66 -5.02 -9.86 -2.50
CA PRO A 66 -6.08 -10.78 -2.91
C PRO A 66 -7.50 -10.21 -2.79
N TYR A 67 -7.68 -9.11 -2.09
CA TYR A 67 -8.99 -8.49 -1.86
C TYR A 67 -9.28 -7.31 -2.78
N GLY A 68 -8.30 -6.78 -3.48
CA GLY A 68 -8.50 -5.66 -4.37
C GLY A 68 -7.23 -4.88 -4.65
N SER A 69 -7.39 -3.71 -5.22
CA SER A 69 -6.27 -2.84 -5.56
C SER A 69 -6.62 -1.39 -5.29
N ALA A 70 -5.62 -0.57 -5.01
CA ALA A 70 -5.79 0.86 -4.80
C ALA A 70 -4.49 1.60 -5.11
N SER A 71 -4.62 2.84 -5.53
CA SER A 71 -3.47 3.72 -5.72
C SER A 71 -3.02 4.27 -4.37
N GLY A 72 -1.73 4.27 -4.16
CA GLY A 72 -1.12 4.84 -2.96
C GLY A 72 0.16 5.56 -3.32
N ARG A 73 0.64 6.38 -2.41
CA ARG A 73 1.88 7.11 -2.60
C ARG A 73 2.95 6.55 -1.67
N LEU A 74 4.09 6.22 -2.23
CA LEU A 74 5.25 5.83 -1.45
C LEU A 74 5.85 7.07 -0.81
N SER A 75 6.24 6.95 0.45
CA SER A 75 6.92 8.00 1.17
C SER A 75 8.13 7.40 1.87
N ASP A 76 8.72 8.10 2.76
CA ASP A 76 9.98 7.82 3.44
C ASP A 76 10.37 6.35 3.54
N VAL A 77 11.65 6.09 3.36
CA VAL A 77 12.26 4.79 3.63
C VAL A 77 12.73 4.81 5.07
N ASP A 78 12.29 3.85 5.88
CA ASP A 78 12.72 3.76 7.28
C ASP A 78 14.17 3.23 7.38
N PRO A 79 14.79 3.23 8.58
CA PRO A 79 16.16 2.77 8.74
C PRO A 79 16.40 1.32 8.31
N TRP A 80 15.33 0.53 8.19
CA TRP A 80 15.42 -0.87 7.74
C TRP A 80 15.13 -1.04 6.25
N GLY A 81 15.00 0.07 5.50
CA GLY A 81 14.78 0.03 4.07
C GLY A 81 13.34 -0.24 3.64
N ARG A 82 12.37 -0.04 4.54
CA ARG A 82 10.96 -0.26 4.21
C ARG A 82 10.31 1.04 3.76
N PHE A 83 9.58 0.97 2.67
CA PHE A 83 8.77 2.11 2.23
C PHE A 83 7.49 2.21 3.04
N ARG A 84 7.05 3.44 3.24
CA ARG A 84 5.72 3.72 3.76
C ARG A 84 4.81 4.03 2.59
N VAL A 85 3.60 3.50 2.61
CA VAL A 85 2.58 3.77 1.58
C VAL A 85 1.34 4.33 2.24
N ALA A 86 0.66 5.24 1.57
CA ALA A 86 -0.59 5.82 2.07
C ALA A 86 -1.53 6.11 0.91
N GLY A 87 -2.82 5.97 1.16
CA GLY A 87 -3.84 6.26 0.17
C GLY A 87 -5.12 6.73 0.82
N ILE A 88 -6.01 7.30 0.01
CA ILE A 88 -7.30 7.80 0.43
C ILE A 88 -8.35 7.17 -0.48
N GLY A 89 -9.47 6.77 0.12
CA GLY A 89 -10.56 6.12 -0.57
C GLY A 89 -10.60 4.64 -0.28
N ARG A 90 -11.15 3.85 -1.20
CA ARG A 90 -11.30 2.41 -1.00
C ARG A 90 -9.91 1.76 -0.84
N PRO A 91 -9.66 1.04 0.29
CA PRO A 91 -8.39 0.39 0.50
C PRO A 91 -8.23 -0.85 -0.39
N PRO A 92 -6.99 -1.33 -0.59
CA PRO A 92 -6.77 -2.55 -1.37
C PRO A 92 -7.04 -3.84 -0.57
N PHE A 93 -7.56 -3.69 0.62
CA PHE A 93 -7.77 -4.85 1.51
C PHE A 93 -9.17 -4.88 2.15
#